data_498dd6a18d40ca138d72c413b2a2a22d
#
_entry.id   498dd6a18d40ca138d72c413b2a2a22d
#
_cell.length_a   1.000
_cell.length_b   1.000
_cell.length_c   1.000
_cell.angle_alpha   90.00
_cell.angle_beta   90.00
_cell.angle_gamma   90.00
#
_symmetry.space_group_name_H-M   'P 1'
#
loop_
_entity.id
_entity.type
_entity.pdbx_description
1 polymer ?
#
loop_
_entity_poly.entity_id
_entity_poly.type
_entity_poly.pdbx_seq_one_letter_code
_entity_poly.pdbx_strand_id
1 'polypeptide(L)'
;MRLFRTLTLVALSGTLVATAACTTNPYTGQREISRAAIGGLGGAVGGYLLGDIVGGRHDRTERILGAGIGALGGAAVGAYMDRQEAQLRRQTAGTGVDVVRQGDDLVLRMPSGITFPVDGFMIQPQFQGTLDSVAQTLASYDQTYIDVLGHTDSTGSDVYNQGLSERRAGAVADYLTTRGVARARMGVRGFGETQPIASNDTDAGRAHNRRVEIKIVPVTQNRM
;
A
#
# COMPACT_ATOMS: atom_id res chain seq x y z
N MET A 1 -58.88 -45.09 4.04
CA MET A 1 -58.94 -43.62 4.07
C MET A 1 -57.56 -43.12 4.44
N ARG A 2 -56.79 -42.65 3.47
CA ARG A 2 -55.41 -42.14 3.65
C ARG A 2 -55.42 -40.64 3.34
N LEU A 3 -55.21 -39.80 4.36
CA LEU A 3 -55.07 -38.36 4.24
C LEU A 3 -53.63 -38.04 3.75
N PHE A 4 -53.53 -37.48 2.54
CA PHE A 4 -52.30 -36.86 2.06
C PHE A 4 -52.23 -35.41 2.58
N ARG A 5 -51.26 -35.13 3.42
CA ARG A 5 -50.87 -33.74 3.80
C ARG A 5 -49.85 -33.23 2.80
N THR A 6 -50.24 -32.35 1.93
CA THR A 6 -49.36 -31.58 1.06
C THR A 6 -48.65 -30.49 1.85
N LEU A 7 -47.33 -30.59 1.95
CA LEU A 7 -46.46 -29.60 2.54
C LEU A 7 -46.08 -28.58 1.44
N THR A 8 -46.62 -27.38 1.51
CA THR A 8 -46.26 -26.26 0.61
C THR A 8 -44.96 -25.63 1.09
N LEU A 9 -43.88 -25.80 0.33
CA LEU A 9 -42.61 -25.09 0.52
C LEU A 9 -42.77 -23.68 -0.04
N VAL A 10 -42.81 -22.67 0.82
CA VAL A 10 -42.69 -21.25 0.42
C VAL A 10 -41.21 -20.95 0.26
N ALA A 11 -40.78 -20.85 -1.00
CA ALA A 11 -39.46 -20.34 -1.35
C ALA A 11 -39.46 -18.82 -1.19
N LEU A 12 -38.81 -18.34 -0.11
CA LEU A 12 -38.59 -16.91 0.12
C LEU A 12 -37.37 -16.48 -0.73
N SER A 13 -37.63 -16.05 -1.97
CA SER A 13 -36.65 -15.43 -2.84
C SER A 13 -36.32 -14.02 -2.34
N GLY A 14 -35.31 -13.91 -1.48
CA GLY A 14 -34.73 -12.64 -1.07
C GLY A 14 -34.00 -11.99 -2.23
N THR A 15 -34.61 -11.05 -2.92
CA THR A 15 -33.92 -10.13 -3.84
C THR A 15 -32.99 -9.23 -3.06
N LEU A 16 -31.69 -9.49 -3.11
CA LEU A 16 -30.64 -8.61 -2.59
C LEU A 16 -30.61 -7.37 -3.48
N VAL A 17 -31.27 -6.29 -3.04
CA VAL A 17 -31.13 -4.97 -3.68
C VAL A 17 -29.74 -4.44 -3.32
N ALA A 18 -28.78 -4.61 -4.21
CA ALA A 18 -27.48 -3.95 -4.14
C ALA A 18 -27.69 -2.46 -4.41
N THR A 19 -27.90 -1.66 -3.37
CA THR A 19 -27.79 -0.20 -3.48
C THR A 19 -26.33 0.13 -3.74
N ALA A 20 -25.98 0.32 -5.00
CA ALA A 20 -24.67 0.84 -5.39
C ALA A 20 -24.56 2.27 -4.84
N ALA A 21 -23.81 2.43 -3.74
CA ALA A 21 -23.48 3.72 -3.19
C ALA A 21 -22.48 4.40 -4.12
N CYS A 22 -22.98 5.22 -5.05
CA CYS A 22 -22.15 6.11 -5.86
C CYS A 22 -21.78 7.32 -5.01
N THR A 23 -20.50 7.54 -4.78
CA THR A 23 -20.00 8.79 -4.19
C THR A 23 -19.49 9.71 -5.31
N THR A 24 -19.76 11.00 -5.18
CA THR A 24 -19.24 12.00 -6.12
C THR A 24 -17.83 12.39 -5.64
N ASN A 25 -16.86 12.28 -6.51
CA ASN A 25 -15.50 12.71 -6.22
C ASN A 25 -15.49 14.24 -6.02
N PRO A 26 -15.11 14.76 -4.84
CA PRO A 26 -15.19 16.19 -4.53
C PRO A 26 -14.20 17.05 -5.35
N TYR A 27 -13.24 16.41 -6.05
CA TYR A 27 -12.23 17.11 -6.85
C TYR A 27 -12.52 17.09 -8.35
N THR A 28 -13.23 16.09 -8.87
CA THR A 28 -13.51 15.94 -10.30
C THR A 28 -14.98 16.10 -10.65
N GLY A 29 -15.89 16.09 -9.65
CA GLY A 29 -17.33 16.16 -9.88
C GLY A 29 -17.94 14.89 -10.55
N GLN A 30 -17.13 13.88 -10.84
CA GLN A 30 -17.59 12.64 -11.48
C GLN A 30 -18.15 11.66 -10.45
N ARG A 31 -19.22 10.96 -10.83
CA ARG A 31 -19.76 9.86 -10.05
C ARG A 31 -18.88 8.63 -10.21
N GLU A 32 -18.17 8.26 -9.15
CA GLU A 32 -17.41 7.02 -9.08
C GLU A 32 -18.13 6.02 -8.19
N ILE A 33 -18.07 4.73 -8.55
CA ILE A 33 -18.56 3.65 -7.68
C ILE A 33 -17.69 3.68 -6.43
N SER A 34 -18.31 3.81 -5.25
CA SER A 34 -17.60 3.81 -3.97
C SER A 34 -16.72 2.56 -3.89
N ARG A 35 -15.40 2.78 -3.70
CA ARG A 35 -14.40 1.71 -3.58
C ARG A 35 -14.67 0.79 -2.38
N ALA A 36 -15.41 1.29 -1.39
CA ALA A 36 -15.92 0.47 -0.28
C ALA A 36 -16.87 -0.65 -0.78
N ALA A 37 -17.59 -0.42 -1.88
CA ALA A 37 -18.47 -1.46 -2.48
C ALA A 37 -17.67 -2.50 -3.29
N ILE A 38 -16.49 -2.13 -3.82
CA ILE A 38 -15.61 -3.05 -4.56
C ILE A 38 -14.76 -3.89 -3.60
N GLY A 39 -14.34 -3.33 -2.45
CA GLY A 39 -13.55 -4.03 -1.43
C GLY A 39 -14.26 -5.24 -0.81
N GLY A 40 -15.59 -5.22 -0.78
CA GLY A 40 -16.39 -6.35 -0.25
C GLY A 40 -16.44 -7.59 -1.16
N LEU A 41 -16.18 -7.45 -2.46
CA LEU A 41 -16.27 -8.55 -3.43
C LEU A 41 -14.94 -8.91 -4.13
N GLY A 42 -13.94 -8.01 -4.12
CA GLY A 42 -12.69 -8.15 -4.89
C GLY A 42 -11.43 -8.44 -4.07
N GLY A 43 -11.48 -8.35 -2.74
CA GLY A 43 -10.30 -8.45 -1.87
C GLY A 43 -9.62 -9.83 -1.83
N ALA A 44 -10.29 -10.87 -2.34
CA ALA A 44 -9.76 -12.23 -2.25
C ALA A 44 -8.74 -12.61 -3.35
N VAL A 45 -8.74 -11.94 -4.50
CA VAL A 45 -7.94 -12.41 -5.67
C VAL A 45 -6.67 -11.60 -5.90
N GLY A 46 -6.65 -10.30 -5.64
CA GLY A 46 -5.49 -9.43 -5.91
C GLY A 46 -4.38 -9.48 -4.86
N GLY A 47 -4.72 -9.78 -3.60
CA GLY A 47 -3.76 -9.80 -2.48
C GLY A 47 -2.83 -11.03 -2.45
N TYR A 48 -3.17 -12.07 -3.21
CA TYR A 48 -2.46 -13.34 -3.13
C TYR A 48 -1.07 -13.34 -3.77
N LEU A 49 -0.87 -12.51 -4.82
CA LEU A 49 0.35 -12.57 -5.64
C LEU A 49 1.51 -11.69 -5.15
N LEU A 50 1.28 -10.72 -4.27
CA LEU A 50 2.31 -9.79 -3.80
C LEU A 50 2.60 -9.88 -2.28
N GLY A 51 1.84 -10.69 -1.53
CA GLY A 51 2.00 -10.85 -0.08
C GLY A 51 3.27 -11.57 0.34
N ASP A 52 3.89 -12.33 -0.56
CA ASP A 52 5.04 -13.19 -0.26
C ASP A 52 6.41 -12.54 -0.50
N ILE A 53 6.42 -11.29 -0.99
CA ILE A 53 7.67 -10.70 -1.48
C ILE A 53 8.56 -10.18 -0.33
N VAL A 54 7.99 -9.81 0.81
CA VAL A 54 8.75 -9.23 1.94
C VAL A 54 8.41 -9.97 3.25
N GLY A 55 9.21 -10.94 3.62
CA GLY A 55 9.05 -11.72 4.87
C GLY A 55 7.84 -12.67 4.84
N GLY A 56 8.00 -13.91 5.27
CA GLY A 56 6.93 -14.90 5.31
C GLY A 56 5.73 -14.42 6.15
N ARG A 57 4.53 -14.88 5.81
CA ARG A 57 3.27 -14.52 6.49
C ARG A 57 3.31 -14.67 8.02
N HIS A 58 4.05 -15.66 8.53
CA HIS A 58 4.19 -15.95 9.95
C HIS A 58 4.90 -14.82 10.70
N ASP A 59 5.99 -14.31 10.15
CA ASP A 59 6.79 -13.22 10.75
C ASP A 59 6.02 -11.90 10.89
N ARG A 60 5.12 -11.60 9.94
CA ARG A 60 4.29 -10.39 9.95
C ARG A 60 3.21 -10.45 11.03
N THR A 61 2.53 -11.58 11.14
CA THR A 61 1.45 -11.79 12.10
C THR A 61 1.97 -11.68 13.53
N GLU A 62 3.11 -12.27 13.84
CA GLU A 62 3.71 -12.21 15.17
C GLU A 62 4.13 -10.78 15.54
N ARG A 63 4.70 -10.02 14.62
CA ARG A 63 5.08 -8.63 14.84
C ARG A 63 3.87 -7.71 15.05
N ILE A 64 2.80 -7.92 14.30
CA ILE A 64 1.56 -7.14 14.41
C ILE A 64 0.87 -7.42 15.74
N LEU A 65 0.75 -8.68 16.12
CA LEU A 65 0.16 -9.08 17.41
C LEU A 65 0.99 -8.57 18.59
N GLY A 66 2.32 -8.70 18.51
CA GLY A 66 3.24 -8.18 19.53
C GLY A 66 3.23 -6.67 19.67
N ALA A 67 2.89 -5.93 18.61
CA ALA A 67 2.77 -4.48 18.61
C ALA A 67 1.37 -3.97 19.03
N GLY A 68 0.41 -4.87 19.32
CA GLY A 68 -0.95 -4.47 19.70
C GLY A 68 -1.77 -3.86 18.58
N ILE A 69 -1.42 -4.12 17.32
CA ILE A 69 -2.10 -3.52 16.15
C ILE A 69 -3.39 -4.29 15.89
N GLY A 70 -4.53 -3.59 15.98
CA GLY A 70 -5.85 -4.15 15.72
C GLY A 70 -6.09 -4.42 14.23
N ALA A 71 -6.84 -5.49 13.92
CA ALA A 71 -7.24 -5.81 12.56
C ALA A 71 -8.54 -5.11 12.16
N LEU A 72 -8.61 -4.68 10.90
CA LEU A 72 -9.81 -4.12 10.30
C LEU A 72 -10.77 -5.23 9.88
N GLY A 73 -12.06 -5.08 10.18
CA GLY A 73 -13.11 -5.91 9.59
C GLY A 73 -13.35 -5.55 8.12
N GLY A 74 -13.71 -6.53 7.27
CA GLY A 74 -13.75 -6.40 5.81
C GLY A 74 -14.40 -5.13 5.24
N ALA A 75 -15.58 -4.72 5.72
CA ALA A 75 -16.25 -3.51 5.23
C ALA A 75 -15.58 -2.19 5.66
N ALA A 76 -14.81 -2.20 6.75
CA ALA A 76 -14.12 -1.02 7.25
C ALA A 76 -12.81 -0.73 6.50
N VAL A 77 -12.22 -1.74 5.86
CA VAL A 77 -10.93 -1.63 5.14
C VAL A 77 -10.99 -0.56 4.05
N GLY A 78 -11.99 -0.62 3.17
CA GLY A 78 -12.13 0.32 2.07
C GLY A 78 -12.18 1.76 2.55
N ALA A 79 -13.09 2.08 3.48
CA ALA A 79 -13.25 3.44 4.00
C ALA A 79 -12.02 3.94 4.77
N TYR A 80 -11.32 3.06 5.46
CA TYR A 80 -10.07 3.38 6.17
C TYR A 80 -8.97 3.76 5.17
N MET A 81 -8.75 2.91 4.16
CA MET A 81 -7.75 3.12 3.13
C MET A 81 -8.07 4.31 2.23
N ASP A 82 -9.34 4.57 1.92
CA ASP A 82 -9.76 5.73 1.12
C ASP A 82 -9.45 7.05 1.84
N ARG A 83 -9.68 7.13 3.16
CA ARG A 83 -9.30 8.31 3.95
C ARG A 83 -7.78 8.49 3.99
N GLN A 84 -7.03 7.42 4.19
CA GLN A 84 -5.56 7.45 4.20
C GLN A 84 -5.02 7.89 2.84
N GLU A 85 -5.55 7.34 1.74
CA GLU A 85 -5.20 7.73 0.37
C GLU A 85 -5.45 9.22 0.12
N ALA A 86 -6.64 9.70 0.45
CA ALA A 86 -6.99 11.11 0.28
C ALA A 86 -6.07 12.05 1.06
N GLN A 87 -5.67 11.66 2.27
CA GLN A 87 -4.74 12.45 3.08
C GLN A 87 -3.33 12.45 2.47
N LEU A 88 -2.81 11.28 2.08
CA LEU A 88 -1.50 11.16 1.44
C LEU A 88 -1.43 11.96 0.15
N ARG A 89 -2.46 11.86 -0.74
CA ARG A 89 -2.51 12.64 -1.98
C ARG A 89 -2.48 14.15 -1.75
N ARG A 90 -3.19 14.64 -0.72
CA ARG A 90 -3.15 16.08 -0.38
C ARG A 90 -1.77 16.52 0.10
N GLN A 91 -1.13 15.70 0.93
CA GLN A 91 0.17 16.04 1.53
C GLN A 91 1.34 15.91 0.55
N THR A 92 1.23 15.04 -0.44
CA THR A 92 2.28 14.82 -1.45
C THR A 92 2.03 15.59 -2.75
N ALA A 93 0.96 16.38 -2.85
CA ALA A 93 0.67 17.16 -4.04
C ALA A 93 1.82 18.12 -4.39
N GLY A 94 2.32 18.05 -5.64
CA GLY A 94 3.42 18.91 -6.11
C GLY A 94 4.81 18.52 -5.63
N THR A 95 4.96 17.43 -4.85
CA THR A 95 6.27 17.01 -4.32
C THR A 95 7.00 16.00 -5.23
N GLY A 96 6.36 15.53 -6.30
CA GLY A 96 6.88 14.47 -7.18
C GLY A 96 6.67 13.05 -6.64
N VAL A 97 5.94 12.89 -5.53
CA VAL A 97 5.51 11.59 -5.01
C VAL A 97 4.19 11.17 -5.62
N ASP A 98 4.15 9.99 -6.23
CA ASP A 98 2.91 9.42 -6.75
C ASP A 98 2.25 8.51 -5.72
N VAL A 99 0.94 8.69 -5.51
CA VAL A 99 0.12 7.79 -4.68
C VAL A 99 -0.76 6.93 -5.58
N VAL A 100 -0.47 5.64 -5.63
CA VAL A 100 -1.14 4.67 -6.50
C VAL A 100 -1.93 3.68 -5.65
N ARG A 101 -3.21 3.44 -6.00
CA ARG A 101 -4.02 2.38 -5.39
C ARG A 101 -3.82 1.06 -6.13
N GLN A 102 -3.56 -0.01 -5.38
CA GLN A 102 -3.46 -1.38 -5.90
C GLN A 102 -4.35 -2.31 -5.08
N GLY A 103 -5.59 -2.50 -5.52
CA GLY A 103 -6.60 -3.21 -4.72
C GLY A 103 -6.84 -2.50 -3.39
N ASP A 104 -6.64 -3.19 -2.28
CA ASP A 104 -6.73 -2.62 -0.94
C ASP A 104 -5.43 -1.92 -0.49
N ASP A 105 -4.32 -2.15 -1.18
CA ASP A 105 -3.03 -1.58 -0.83
C ASP A 105 -2.84 -0.18 -1.45
N LEU A 106 -2.02 0.66 -0.80
CA LEU A 106 -1.54 1.92 -1.37
C LEU A 106 -0.03 1.82 -1.61
N VAL A 107 0.44 2.40 -2.69
CA VAL A 107 1.88 2.49 -3.00
C VAL A 107 2.24 3.96 -3.22
N LEU A 108 3.14 4.48 -2.39
CA LEU A 108 3.77 5.78 -2.60
C LEU A 108 5.07 5.54 -3.36
N ARG A 109 5.17 6.08 -4.57
CA ARG A 109 6.39 6.05 -5.39
C ARG A 109 7.15 7.34 -5.24
N MET A 110 8.37 7.24 -4.75
CA MET A 110 9.26 8.36 -4.53
C MET A 110 10.46 8.25 -5.49
N PRO A 111 10.56 9.10 -6.52
CA PRO A 111 11.71 9.12 -7.41
C PRO A 111 13.00 9.38 -6.64
N SER A 112 14.05 8.56 -6.89
CA SER A 112 15.32 8.70 -6.17
C SER A 112 15.98 10.06 -6.40
N GLY A 113 15.79 10.68 -7.56
CA GLY A 113 16.43 11.96 -7.88
C GLY A 113 16.01 13.14 -7.01
N ILE A 114 14.78 13.09 -6.44
CA ILE A 114 14.30 14.09 -5.47
C ILE A 114 14.54 13.65 -4.03
N THR A 115 14.65 12.35 -3.79
CA THR A 115 14.78 11.79 -2.45
C THR A 115 16.22 11.73 -1.98
N PHE A 116 17.18 11.41 -2.89
CA PHE A 116 18.59 11.19 -2.58
C PHE A 116 19.50 11.93 -3.56
N PRO A 117 20.73 12.27 -3.15
CA PRO A 117 21.77 12.70 -4.10
C PRO A 117 22.15 11.54 -5.04
N VAL A 118 22.84 11.86 -6.14
CA VAL A 118 23.37 10.86 -7.08
C VAL A 118 24.25 9.87 -6.30
N ASP A 119 24.05 8.57 -6.55
CA ASP A 119 24.72 7.46 -5.86
C ASP A 119 24.64 7.47 -4.32
N GLY A 120 23.87 8.39 -3.77
CA GLY A 120 23.65 8.53 -2.34
C GLY A 120 22.42 7.75 -1.84
N PHE A 121 22.37 7.63 -0.51
CA PHE A 121 21.25 7.07 0.24
C PHE A 121 20.79 7.96 1.41
N MET A 122 21.46 9.09 1.64
CA MET A 122 20.99 10.07 2.64
C MET A 122 19.83 10.88 2.07
N ILE A 123 18.76 11.02 2.84
CA ILE A 123 17.58 11.78 2.44
C ILE A 123 17.96 13.26 2.29
N GLN A 124 17.63 13.83 1.14
CA GLN A 124 17.90 15.25 0.86
C GLN A 124 17.07 16.14 1.79
N PRO A 125 17.66 17.23 2.34
CA PRO A 125 16.95 18.13 3.27
C PRO A 125 15.65 18.67 2.72
N GLN A 126 15.58 19.01 1.42
CA GLN A 126 14.38 19.52 0.77
C GLN A 126 13.24 18.49 0.71
N PHE A 127 13.54 17.19 0.82
CA PHE A 127 12.54 16.12 0.78
C PHE A 127 12.04 15.71 2.18
N GLN A 128 12.74 16.14 3.24
CA GLN A 128 12.40 15.77 4.63
C GLN A 128 10.99 16.23 5.01
N GLY A 129 10.57 17.45 4.63
CA GLY A 129 9.23 17.96 4.91
C GLY A 129 8.12 17.10 4.28
N THR A 130 8.36 16.56 3.10
CA THR A 130 7.44 15.60 2.45
C THR A 130 7.36 14.30 3.25
N LEU A 131 8.50 13.75 3.66
CA LEU A 131 8.53 12.54 4.49
C LEU A 131 7.94 12.75 5.88
N ASP A 132 8.09 13.94 6.48
CA ASP A 132 7.43 14.29 7.76
C ASP A 132 5.92 14.20 7.63
N SER A 133 5.36 14.75 6.56
CA SER A 133 3.91 14.69 6.29
C SER A 133 3.42 13.26 6.05
N VAL A 134 4.20 12.47 5.29
CA VAL A 134 3.93 11.04 5.09
C VAL A 134 3.99 10.29 6.41
N ALA A 135 5.03 10.49 7.22
CA ALA A 135 5.20 9.84 8.51
C ALA A 135 4.03 10.14 9.47
N GLN A 136 3.59 11.41 9.53
CA GLN A 136 2.44 11.82 10.33
C GLN A 136 1.17 11.04 9.94
N THR A 137 0.93 10.89 8.64
CA THR A 137 -0.21 10.10 8.16
C THR A 137 -0.04 8.62 8.52
N LEU A 138 1.14 8.03 8.29
CA LEU A 138 1.39 6.63 8.61
C LEU A 138 1.28 6.34 10.12
N ALA A 139 1.68 7.28 10.97
CA ALA A 139 1.52 7.16 12.42
C ALA A 139 0.04 7.26 12.86
N SER A 140 -0.75 8.11 12.20
CA SER A 140 -2.18 8.28 12.49
C SER A 140 -3.05 7.11 12.00
N TYR A 141 -2.59 6.37 10.97
CA TYR A 141 -3.25 5.20 10.41
C TYR A 141 -2.46 3.95 10.80
N ASP A 142 -2.58 3.54 12.05
CA ASP A 142 -1.78 2.47 12.67
C ASP A 142 -2.16 1.05 12.26
N GLN A 143 -3.38 0.84 11.74
CA GLN A 143 -3.89 -0.48 11.31
C GLN A 143 -3.43 -0.88 9.90
N THR A 144 -2.20 -0.51 9.55
CA THR A 144 -1.56 -0.90 8.30
C THR A 144 -0.14 -1.40 8.53
N TYR A 145 0.29 -2.35 7.70
CA TYR A 145 1.67 -2.76 7.56
C TYR A 145 2.34 -1.91 6.46
N ILE A 146 3.63 -1.66 6.59
CA ILE A 146 4.38 -0.77 5.69
C ILE A 146 5.59 -1.51 5.17
N ASP A 147 5.67 -1.72 3.85
CA ASP A 147 6.87 -2.24 3.20
C ASP A 147 7.60 -1.09 2.51
N VAL A 148 8.86 -0.87 2.87
CA VAL A 148 9.74 0.11 2.23
C VAL A 148 10.65 -0.63 1.26
N LEU A 149 10.47 -0.38 -0.04
CA LEU A 149 11.06 -1.13 -1.13
C LEU A 149 11.98 -0.23 -1.95
N GLY A 150 13.26 -0.59 -2.08
CA GLY A 150 14.23 0.17 -2.87
C GLY A 150 14.44 -0.46 -4.24
N HIS A 151 14.59 0.37 -5.26
CA HIS A 151 14.85 -0.04 -6.63
C HIS A 151 15.89 0.85 -7.29
N THR A 152 16.67 0.27 -8.22
CA THR A 152 17.62 0.97 -9.09
C THR A 152 17.21 0.81 -10.55
N ASP A 153 17.89 1.49 -11.42
CA ASP A 153 17.95 1.13 -12.85
C ASP A 153 19.02 0.05 -13.08
N SER A 154 19.21 -0.35 -14.34
CA SER A 154 20.19 -1.36 -14.74
C SER A 154 21.63 -0.82 -14.91
N THR A 155 21.92 0.38 -14.43
CA THR A 155 23.28 0.95 -14.52
C THR A 155 24.13 0.46 -13.36
N GLY A 156 25.27 -0.16 -13.66
CA GLY A 156 26.18 -0.69 -12.66
C GLY A 156 26.12 -2.22 -12.52
N SER A 157 26.67 -2.76 -11.45
CA SER A 157 26.61 -4.20 -11.17
C SER A 157 25.41 -4.54 -10.29
N ASP A 158 24.86 -5.74 -10.46
CA ASP A 158 23.72 -6.27 -9.65
C ASP A 158 24.02 -6.16 -8.15
N VAL A 159 25.26 -6.52 -7.74
CA VAL A 159 25.67 -6.46 -6.32
C VAL A 159 25.64 -5.02 -5.79
N TYR A 160 26.13 -4.07 -6.60
CA TYR A 160 26.10 -2.65 -6.24
C TYR A 160 24.66 -2.15 -6.15
N ASN A 161 23.83 -2.46 -7.14
CA ASN A 161 22.44 -2.05 -7.23
C ASN A 161 21.61 -2.66 -6.08
N GLN A 162 21.84 -3.92 -5.75
CA GLN A 162 21.20 -4.57 -4.59
C GLN A 162 21.55 -3.81 -3.29
N GLY A 163 22.82 -3.58 -3.03
CA GLY A 163 23.26 -2.88 -1.83
C GLY A 163 22.81 -1.42 -1.77
N LEU A 164 22.76 -0.69 -2.90
CA LEU A 164 22.27 0.69 -2.95
C LEU A 164 20.78 0.77 -2.66
N SER A 165 19.99 -0.14 -3.25
CA SER A 165 18.54 -0.20 -3.04
C SER A 165 18.17 -0.52 -1.59
N GLU A 166 18.90 -1.43 -0.94
CA GLU A 166 18.73 -1.76 0.47
C GLU A 166 19.03 -0.57 1.38
N ARG A 167 20.15 0.13 1.15
CA ARG A 167 20.51 1.33 1.94
C ARG A 167 19.48 2.44 1.80
N ARG A 168 18.95 2.68 0.59
CA ARG A 168 17.92 3.68 0.35
C ARG A 168 16.61 3.34 1.05
N ALA A 169 16.16 2.09 0.94
CA ALA A 169 14.97 1.63 1.66
C ALA A 169 15.16 1.73 3.18
N GLY A 170 16.35 1.34 3.68
CA GLY A 170 16.71 1.47 5.09
C GLY A 170 16.66 2.91 5.58
N ALA A 171 17.26 3.85 4.84
CA ALA A 171 17.26 5.27 5.22
C ALA A 171 15.85 5.86 5.32
N VAL A 172 14.95 5.50 4.41
CA VAL A 172 13.54 5.93 4.50
C VAL A 172 12.84 5.31 5.71
N ALA A 173 13.00 4.01 5.95
CA ALA A 173 12.39 3.33 7.09
C ALA A 173 12.88 3.87 8.44
N ASP A 174 14.17 4.14 8.55
CA ASP A 174 14.77 4.73 9.75
C ASP A 174 14.26 6.15 9.97
N TYR A 175 14.16 6.94 8.90
CA TYR A 175 13.58 8.28 8.98
C TYR A 175 12.13 8.25 9.47
N LEU A 176 11.28 7.39 8.90
CA LEU A 176 9.89 7.22 9.33
C LEU A 176 9.81 6.81 10.80
N THR A 177 10.73 5.94 11.27
CA THR A 177 10.80 5.52 12.68
C THR A 177 11.10 6.71 13.59
N THR A 178 12.05 7.58 13.22
CA THR A 178 12.34 8.80 14.02
C THR A 178 11.17 9.78 14.08
N ARG A 179 10.20 9.66 13.18
CA ARG A 179 8.96 10.46 13.12
C ARG A 179 7.74 9.76 13.73
N GLY A 180 7.96 8.69 14.50
CA GLY A 180 6.91 8.02 15.29
C GLY A 180 6.18 6.87 14.60
N VAL A 181 6.60 6.46 13.40
CA VAL A 181 6.05 5.24 12.78
C VAL A 181 6.67 4.01 13.47
N ALA A 182 5.83 3.15 14.04
CA ALA A 182 6.30 1.98 14.78
C ALA A 182 7.13 1.03 13.89
N ARG A 183 8.38 0.76 14.27
CA ARG A 183 9.30 -0.12 13.51
C ARG A 183 8.74 -1.53 13.30
N ALA A 184 7.98 -2.04 14.26
CA ALA A 184 7.32 -3.35 14.19
C ALA A 184 6.34 -3.48 13.00
N ARG A 185 5.81 -2.35 12.49
CA ARG A 185 4.92 -2.31 11.31
C ARG A 185 5.69 -2.29 9.99
N MET A 186 7.01 -2.17 9.99
CA MET A 186 7.78 -1.95 8.77
C MET A 186 8.59 -3.17 8.35
N GLY A 187 8.47 -3.53 7.05
CA GLY A 187 9.40 -4.37 6.32
C GLY A 187 10.30 -3.50 5.45
N VAL A 188 11.56 -3.90 5.28
CA VAL A 188 12.53 -3.17 4.44
C VAL A 188 13.19 -4.15 3.49
N ARG A 189 13.21 -3.82 2.21
CA ARG A 189 13.86 -4.65 1.20
C ARG A 189 14.39 -3.82 0.03
N GLY A 190 15.59 -4.18 -0.43
CA GLY A 190 16.12 -3.77 -1.73
C GLY A 190 15.84 -4.83 -2.79
N PHE A 191 15.55 -4.40 -3.99
CA PHE A 191 15.37 -5.25 -5.17
C PHE A 191 16.40 -4.97 -6.26
N GLY A 192 17.33 -4.03 -6.03
CA GLY A 192 18.24 -3.61 -7.09
C GLY A 192 17.46 -3.24 -8.35
N GLU A 193 17.90 -3.75 -9.48
CA GLU A 193 17.30 -3.55 -10.80
C GLU A 193 16.26 -4.60 -11.22
N THR A 194 16.01 -5.61 -10.37
CA THR A 194 15.22 -6.81 -10.74
C THR A 194 13.72 -6.56 -10.95
N GLN A 195 13.21 -5.39 -10.55
CA GLN A 195 11.80 -5.05 -10.67
C GLN A 195 11.61 -3.68 -11.37
N PRO A 196 11.90 -3.58 -12.67
CA PRO A 196 11.70 -2.35 -13.42
C PRO A 196 10.20 -2.09 -13.65
N ILE A 197 9.81 -0.81 -13.65
CA ILE A 197 8.46 -0.35 -14.01
C ILE A 197 8.43 0.38 -15.36
N ALA A 198 9.60 0.62 -15.95
CA ALA A 198 9.78 1.24 -17.27
C ALA A 198 11.00 0.60 -17.97
N SER A 199 11.16 0.85 -19.28
CA SER A 199 12.33 0.37 -20.01
C SER A 199 13.62 1.00 -19.50
N ASN A 200 14.66 0.21 -19.29
CA ASN A 200 16.01 0.69 -18.96
C ASN A 200 16.78 1.26 -20.18
N ASP A 201 16.24 1.13 -21.39
CA ASP A 201 16.91 1.60 -22.61
C ASP A 201 16.90 3.12 -22.74
N THR A 202 15.97 3.80 -22.06
CA THR A 202 15.83 5.25 -22.10
C THR A 202 16.18 5.91 -20.76
N ASP A 203 16.72 7.13 -20.81
CA ASP A 203 17.02 7.89 -19.57
C ASP A 203 15.77 8.16 -18.74
N ALA A 204 14.64 8.45 -19.38
CA ALA A 204 13.36 8.64 -18.72
C ALA A 204 12.90 7.36 -18.01
N GLY A 205 12.98 6.22 -18.67
CA GLY A 205 12.61 4.93 -18.07
C GLY A 205 13.54 4.55 -16.91
N ARG A 206 14.85 4.75 -17.04
CA ARG A 206 15.79 4.58 -15.94
C ARG A 206 15.46 5.48 -14.74
N ALA A 207 15.08 6.73 -15.00
CA ALA A 207 14.68 7.64 -13.94
C ALA A 207 13.44 7.14 -13.17
N HIS A 208 12.47 6.53 -13.85
CA HIS A 208 11.32 5.89 -13.20
C HIS A 208 11.71 4.64 -12.41
N ASN A 209 12.68 3.87 -12.90
CA ASN A 209 13.15 2.66 -12.20
C ASN A 209 13.90 3.01 -10.91
N ARG A 210 14.69 4.11 -10.88
CA ARG A 210 15.33 4.61 -9.66
C ARG A 210 14.31 5.21 -8.71
N ARG A 211 13.78 4.41 -7.80
CA ARG A 211 12.74 4.83 -6.86
C ARG A 211 12.80 4.10 -5.53
N VAL A 212 12.16 4.67 -4.53
CA VAL A 212 11.75 3.94 -3.32
C VAL A 212 10.22 3.92 -3.29
N GLU A 213 9.65 2.78 -2.99
CA GLU A 213 8.22 2.61 -2.78
C GLU A 213 7.92 2.40 -1.30
N ILE A 214 6.89 3.08 -0.78
CA ILE A 214 6.28 2.77 0.51
C ILE A 214 4.95 2.10 0.20
N LYS A 215 4.90 0.78 0.36
CA LYS A 215 3.69 0.00 0.19
C LYS A 215 2.97 -0.11 1.52
N ILE A 216 1.71 0.31 1.57
CA ILE A 216 0.86 0.35 2.75
C ILE A 216 -0.22 -0.72 2.58
N VAL A 217 -0.22 -1.71 3.47
CA VAL A 217 -1.08 -2.89 3.41
C VAL A 217 -1.99 -2.90 4.64
N PRO A 218 -3.32 -2.92 4.49
CA PRO A 218 -4.22 -2.97 5.64
C PRO A 218 -4.07 -4.29 6.41
N VAL A 219 -4.07 -4.21 7.73
CA VAL A 219 -4.11 -5.37 8.61
C VAL A 219 -5.55 -5.84 8.70
N THR A 220 -5.85 -7.02 8.15
CA THR A 220 -7.19 -7.60 8.11
C THR A 220 -7.23 -8.91 8.86
N GLN A 221 -8.40 -9.27 9.42
CA GLN A 221 -8.59 -10.55 10.12
C GLN A 221 -8.25 -11.77 9.26
N ASN A 222 -8.43 -11.67 7.93
CA ASN A 222 -8.12 -12.77 7.01
C ASN A 222 -6.63 -12.86 6.63
N ARG A 223 -5.81 -11.88 7.04
CA ARG A 223 -4.35 -11.84 6.78
C ARG A 223 -3.52 -12.08 8.04
N MET A 224 -4.16 -12.35 9.16
CA MET A 224 -3.56 -12.83 10.41
C MET A 224 -3.59 -14.39 10.47
#